data_c22d35ad6215b20cd81cf8cabcb8e59d
#
_entry.id   c22d35ad6215b20cd81cf8cabcb8e59d
#
_cell.length_a   1.000
_cell.length_b   1.000
_cell.length_c   1.000
_cell.angle_alpha   90.00
_cell.angle_beta   90.00
_cell.angle_gamma   90.00
#
_symmetry.space_group_name_H-M   'P 1'
#
loop_
_entity.id
_entity.type
_entity.pdbx_description
1 polymer ?
#
loop_
_entity_poly.entity_id
_entity_poly.type
_entity_poly.pdbx_seq_one_letter_code
_entity_poly.pdbx_strand_id
1 'polypeptide(L)'
;MRINLTPLAFVSFTACATVSSGGAGVVVGIHGVDPQPLGEGVHFLGPLAEVENYDLRAQERSEDLEALSADGMVLDARASVMTFHPAQGEAVTLAREIGPDYYRILVMPVVRSTLRKVLAAYRAAALDTPGITRAEREVTAETARRLRPHHVVFDSISLRTLGITRPSAGYQAVIDTGVKEQEALAARLLPEQARQHADELRAEALGIAESHALIAPTISPELLTDAANRAWTRLLTASSTSVEVRPRTQPYVLEVEP
;
A
#
# COMPACT_ATOMS: atom_id res chain seq x y z
N MET A 1 3.79 -79.20 49.46
CA MET A 1 3.69 -78.42 48.25
C MET A 1 3.82 -76.95 48.72
N ARG A 2 5.03 -76.35 48.53
CA ARG A 2 5.29 -74.94 48.99
C ARG A 2 5.11 -74.06 47.75
N ILE A 3 4.10 -73.19 47.78
CA ILE A 3 3.88 -72.18 46.77
C ILE A 3 4.76 -70.98 47.11
N ASN A 4 5.83 -70.77 46.31
CA ASN A 4 6.64 -69.58 46.37
C ASN A 4 5.87 -68.43 45.68
N LEU A 5 5.32 -67.51 46.46
CA LEU A 5 4.81 -66.24 45.94
C LEU A 5 6.01 -65.31 45.73
N THR A 6 6.45 -65.19 44.50
CA THR A 6 7.42 -64.16 44.08
C THR A 6 6.72 -62.81 44.17
N PRO A 7 7.20 -61.79 44.91
CA PRO A 7 6.61 -60.47 44.92
C PRO A 7 6.84 -59.83 43.54
N LEU A 8 5.76 -59.55 42.81
CA LEU A 8 5.77 -58.78 41.59
C LEU A 8 6.12 -57.33 41.95
N ALA A 9 7.38 -56.98 41.74
CA ALA A 9 7.82 -55.58 41.95
C ALA A 9 7.08 -54.70 40.95
N PHE A 10 6.12 -53.94 41.43
CA PHE A 10 5.42 -52.89 40.68
C PHE A 10 6.38 -51.70 40.48
N VAL A 11 7.08 -51.66 39.34
CA VAL A 11 7.91 -50.53 38.96
C VAL A 11 6.95 -49.37 38.56
N SER A 12 6.73 -48.46 39.50
CA SER A 12 5.98 -47.24 39.25
C SER A 12 6.82 -46.33 38.34
N PHE A 13 6.52 -46.26 37.06
CA PHE A 13 7.05 -45.23 36.15
C PHE A 13 6.36 -43.92 36.49
N THR A 14 6.99 -43.07 37.25
CA THR A 14 6.57 -41.68 37.43
C THR A 14 7.18 -40.83 36.35
N ALA A 15 6.34 -40.15 35.58
CA ALA A 15 6.78 -39.10 34.64
C ALA A 15 6.99 -37.78 35.38
N CYS A 16 8.10 -37.12 35.13
CA CYS A 16 8.39 -35.81 35.69
C CYS A 16 8.18 -34.75 34.60
N ALA A 17 7.27 -33.80 34.82
CA ALA A 17 7.03 -32.68 33.93
C ALA A 17 7.44 -31.38 34.61
N THR A 18 7.99 -30.46 33.84
CA THR A 18 8.39 -29.12 34.30
C THR A 18 7.54 -28.06 33.63
N VAL A 19 6.91 -27.21 34.41
CA VAL A 19 6.21 -26.02 33.96
C VAL A 19 7.12 -24.81 34.17
N SER A 20 7.39 -24.09 33.10
CA SER A 20 8.26 -22.92 33.10
C SER A 20 7.62 -21.77 33.88
N SER A 21 8.47 -20.86 34.43
CA SER A 21 7.99 -19.67 35.14
C SER A 21 7.19 -18.77 34.17
N GLY A 22 6.04 -18.27 34.61
CA GLY A 22 5.08 -17.50 33.81
C GLY A 22 4.19 -18.35 32.91
N GLY A 23 4.26 -19.69 33.03
CA GLY A 23 3.42 -20.63 32.32
C GLY A 23 2.37 -21.31 33.17
N ALA A 24 1.42 -21.96 32.51
CA ALA A 24 0.49 -22.91 33.11
C ALA A 24 0.63 -24.27 32.41
N GLY A 25 0.77 -25.33 33.19
CA GLY A 25 0.76 -26.71 32.67
C GLY A 25 -0.66 -27.24 32.64
N VAL A 26 -1.10 -27.77 31.52
CA VAL A 26 -2.38 -28.46 31.41
C VAL A 26 -2.13 -29.96 31.25
N VAL A 27 -2.64 -30.72 32.18
CA VAL A 27 -2.46 -32.18 32.16
C VAL A 27 -3.48 -32.82 31.23
N VAL A 28 -2.98 -33.56 30.26
CA VAL A 28 -3.77 -34.34 29.32
C VAL A 28 -3.51 -35.83 29.61
N GLY A 29 -4.51 -36.52 30.11
CA GLY A 29 -4.43 -37.94 30.43
C GLY A 29 -5.43 -38.76 29.65
N ILE A 30 -5.49 -40.07 29.96
CA ILE A 30 -6.43 -41.01 29.33
C ILE A 30 -7.92 -40.62 29.53
N HIS A 31 -8.22 -39.83 30.54
CA HIS A 31 -9.57 -39.34 30.82
C HIS A 31 -9.82 -37.95 30.29
N GLY A 32 -8.93 -37.41 29.45
CA GLY A 32 -9.00 -36.07 28.87
C GLY A 32 -8.19 -35.03 29.64
N VAL A 33 -8.57 -33.78 29.51
CA VAL A 33 -7.90 -32.61 30.10
C VAL A 33 -8.29 -32.45 31.56
N ASP A 34 -7.30 -32.40 32.48
CA ASP A 34 -7.54 -32.13 33.89
C ASP A 34 -8.11 -30.72 34.08
N PRO A 35 -9.15 -30.53 34.89
CA PRO A 35 -9.72 -29.21 35.18
C PRO A 35 -8.78 -28.29 36.00
N GLN A 36 -7.76 -28.83 36.65
CA GLN A 36 -6.83 -28.05 37.48
C GLN A 36 -5.51 -27.85 36.71
N PRO A 37 -5.13 -26.59 36.39
CA PRO A 37 -3.84 -26.33 35.79
C PRO A 37 -2.71 -26.48 36.80
N LEU A 38 -1.58 -26.99 36.36
CA LEU A 38 -0.36 -27.02 37.13
C LEU A 38 0.30 -25.63 37.12
N GLY A 39 0.71 -25.17 38.30
CA GLY A 39 1.52 -23.97 38.42
C GLY A 39 2.98 -24.22 38.01
N GLU A 40 3.79 -23.17 38.13
CA GLU A 40 5.25 -23.25 37.90
C GLU A 40 5.92 -24.30 38.77
N GLY A 41 6.93 -24.97 38.21
CA GLY A 41 7.76 -25.93 38.97
C GLY A 41 7.78 -27.31 38.34
N VAL A 42 8.24 -28.25 39.17
CA VAL A 42 8.37 -29.67 38.82
C VAL A 42 7.21 -30.47 39.38
N HIS A 43 6.54 -31.22 38.57
CA HIS A 43 5.36 -32.01 38.90
C HIS A 43 5.59 -33.49 38.58
N PHE A 44 5.18 -34.35 39.51
CA PHE A 44 5.20 -35.80 39.30
C PHE A 44 3.84 -36.26 38.80
N LEU A 45 3.83 -36.90 37.66
CA LEU A 45 2.61 -37.31 36.99
C LEU A 45 2.52 -38.84 36.86
N GLY A 46 1.32 -39.29 36.62
CA GLY A 46 1.11 -40.70 36.28
C GLY A 46 1.73 -41.07 34.90
N PRO A 47 1.96 -42.37 34.66
CA PRO A 47 2.73 -42.84 33.49
C PRO A 47 2.09 -42.57 32.11
N LEU A 48 0.83 -42.16 32.11
CA LEU A 48 0.08 -41.89 30.88
C LEU A 48 -0.45 -40.45 30.80
N ALA A 49 0.11 -39.55 31.57
CA ALA A 49 -0.24 -38.14 31.59
C ALA A 49 0.84 -37.34 30.85
N GLU A 50 0.42 -36.45 29.98
CA GLU A 50 1.26 -35.47 29.28
C GLU A 50 0.93 -34.07 29.77
N VAL A 51 1.91 -33.17 29.81
CA VAL A 51 1.70 -31.76 30.17
C VAL A 51 1.92 -30.88 28.98
N GLU A 52 0.87 -30.17 28.59
CA GLU A 52 0.93 -29.08 27.63
C GLU A 52 1.24 -27.77 28.36
N ASN A 53 2.34 -27.13 27.99
CA ASN A 53 2.77 -25.89 28.60
C ASN A 53 2.22 -24.69 27.83
N TYR A 54 1.46 -23.83 28.50
CA TYR A 54 0.94 -22.57 27.98
C TYR A 54 1.71 -21.40 28.60
N ASP A 55 2.45 -20.63 27.80
CA ASP A 55 3.09 -19.40 28.26
C ASP A 55 2.02 -18.31 28.39
N LEU A 56 1.80 -17.82 29.63
CA LEU A 56 0.80 -16.78 29.93
C LEU A 56 1.34 -15.37 29.79
N ARG A 57 2.62 -15.24 29.46
CA ARG A 57 3.24 -13.92 29.21
C ARG A 57 2.90 -13.45 27.81
N ALA A 58 3.00 -12.15 27.61
CA ALA A 58 2.86 -11.55 26.29
C ALA A 58 3.89 -12.15 25.31
N GLN A 59 3.39 -12.76 24.25
CA GLN A 59 4.19 -13.37 23.18
C GLN A 59 4.18 -12.46 21.98
N GLU A 60 5.35 -12.26 21.38
CA GLU A 60 5.47 -11.53 20.13
C GLU A 60 5.67 -12.49 18.95
N ARG A 61 4.93 -12.23 17.87
CA ARG A 61 5.10 -12.92 16.59
C ARG A 61 5.18 -11.91 15.48
N SER A 62 6.14 -12.15 14.56
CA SER A 62 6.30 -11.33 13.35
C SER A 62 5.88 -12.14 12.14
N GLU A 63 4.98 -11.57 11.34
CA GLU A 63 4.40 -12.22 10.17
C GLU A 63 4.29 -11.25 8.99
N ASP A 64 4.34 -11.81 7.79
CA ASP A 64 4.04 -11.09 6.56
C ASP A 64 2.55 -11.26 6.23
N LEU A 65 1.86 -10.13 6.12
CA LEU A 65 0.42 -10.09 5.93
C LEU A 65 0.09 -9.32 4.65
N GLU A 66 -0.87 -9.81 3.89
CA GLU A 66 -1.37 -9.15 2.68
C GLU A 66 -2.84 -8.78 2.84
N ALA A 67 -3.20 -7.61 2.32
CA ALA A 67 -4.57 -7.13 2.26
C ALA A 67 -4.82 -6.33 0.97
N LEU A 68 -6.09 -6.06 0.68
CA LEU A 68 -6.51 -5.16 -0.40
C LEU A 68 -7.05 -3.88 0.23
N SER A 69 -6.67 -2.74 -0.33
CA SER A 69 -7.26 -1.45 -0.01
C SER A 69 -8.63 -1.25 -0.68
N ALA A 70 -9.37 -0.22 -0.27
CA ALA A 70 -10.66 0.13 -0.86
C ALA A 70 -10.57 0.48 -2.35
N ASP A 71 -9.43 0.98 -2.80
CA ASP A 71 -9.11 1.30 -4.19
C ASP A 71 -8.42 0.15 -4.94
N GLY A 72 -8.48 -1.07 -4.41
CA GLY A 72 -8.03 -2.29 -5.07
C GLY A 72 -6.50 -2.44 -5.18
N MET A 73 -5.73 -1.67 -4.42
CA MET A 73 -4.29 -1.84 -4.34
C MET A 73 -3.93 -2.98 -3.39
N VAL A 74 -2.95 -3.79 -3.75
CA VAL A 74 -2.39 -4.81 -2.86
C VAL A 74 -1.45 -4.16 -1.86
N LEU A 75 -1.80 -4.28 -0.60
CA LEU A 75 -1.03 -3.82 0.55
C LEU A 75 -0.25 -4.99 1.12
N ASP A 76 1.06 -4.83 1.21
CA ASP A 76 1.99 -5.81 1.76
C ASP A 76 2.53 -5.27 3.09
N ALA A 77 2.05 -5.85 4.18
CA ALA A 77 2.44 -5.49 5.55
C ALA A 77 3.49 -6.48 6.05
N ARG A 78 4.76 -6.19 5.74
CA ARG A 78 5.90 -7.05 6.10
C ARG A 78 6.33 -6.83 7.53
N ALA A 79 6.83 -7.92 8.13
CA ALA A 79 7.35 -7.92 9.50
C ALA A 79 6.37 -7.27 10.50
N SER A 80 5.06 -7.48 10.29
CA SER A 80 4.04 -7.01 11.22
C SER A 80 4.17 -7.75 12.54
N VAL A 81 4.38 -7.01 13.61
CA VAL A 81 4.53 -7.56 14.97
C VAL A 81 3.20 -7.55 15.68
N MET A 82 2.78 -8.69 16.19
CA MET A 82 1.58 -8.82 17.00
C MET A 82 1.92 -9.38 18.39
N THR A 83 1.24 -8.87 19.40
CA THR A 83 1.40 -9.26 20.79
C THR A 83 0.10 -9.84 21.31
N PHE A 84 0.17 -11.02 21.91
CA PHE A 84 -0.97 -11.75 22.44
C PHE A 84 -0.55 -12.72 23.53
N HIS A 85 -1.49 -13.17 24.35
CA HIS A 85 -1.26 -14.21 25.34
C HIS A 85 -2.58 -14.93 25.69
N PRO A 86 -2.52 -16.16 26.25
CA PRO A 86 -3.69 -16.80 26.84
C PRO A 86 -4.26 -15.98 28.00
N ALA A 87 -5.56 -15.95 28.18
CA ALA A 87 -6.16 -15.30 29.33
C ALA A 87 -5.77 -16.03 30.62
N GLN A 88 -5.45 -15.26 31.68
CA GLN A 88 -5.05 -15.82 32.95
C GLN A 88 -6.16 -16.70 33.56
N GLY A 89 -5.79 -17.89 34.03
CA GLY A 89 -6.73 -18.86 34.58
C GLY A 89 -7.54 -19.66 33.55
N GLU A 90 -7.42 -19.36 32.27
CA GLU A 90 -8.23 -19.96 31.18
C GLU A 90 -7.45 -20.97 30.32
N ALA A 91 -6.21 -21.29 30.71
CA ALA A 91 -5.37 -22.21 29.92
C ALA A 91 -6.01 -23.59 29.73
N VAL A 92 -6.72 -24.10 30.75
CA VAL A 92 -7.44 -25.39 30.62
C VAL A 92 -8.58 -25.33 29.66
N THR A 93 -9.34 -24.23 29.63
CA THR A 93 -10.44 -24.05 28.67
C THR A 93 -9.91 -23.91 27.25
N LEU A 94 -8.84 -23.15 27.07
CA LEU A 94 -8.12 -23.01 25.80
C LEU A 94 -7.60 -24.36 25.30
N ALA A 95 -7.02 -25.17 26.18
CA ALA A 95 -6.54 -26.52 25.87
C ALA A 95 -7.66 -27.45 25.39
N ARG A 96 -8.83 -27.37 26.04
CA ARG A 96 -10.01 -28.21 25.67
C ARG A 96 -10.64 -27.80 24.36
N GLU A 97 -10.74 -26.51 24.09
CA GLU A 97 -11.46 -26.00 22.92
C GLU A 97 -10.59 -26.01 21.67
N ILE A 98 -9.30 -25.69 21.80
CA ILE A 98 -8.43 -25.39 20.65
C ILE A 98 -7.13 -26.20 20.68
N GLY A 99 -6.53 -26.36 21.85
CA GLY A 99 -5.26 -27.05 22.05
C GLY A 99 -4.03 -26.15 22.00
N PRO A 100 -2.82 -26.76 22.05
CA PRO A 100 -1.57 -26.03 22.20
C PRO A 100 -1.20 -25.17 20.98
N ASP A 101 -1.68 -25.51 19.78
CA ASP A 101 -1.39 -24.76 18.55
C ASP A 101 -2.43 -23.64 18.26
N TYR A 102 -2.99 -23.05 19.33
CA TYR A 102 -4.02 -22.00 19.25
C TYR A 102 -3.59 -20.80 18.40
N TYR A 103 -2.28 -20.52 18.30
CA TYR A 103 -1.75 -19.48 17.45
C TYR A 103 -2.10 -19.73 15.97
N ARG A 104 -1.76 -20.90 15.45
CA ARG A 104 -1.99 -21.23 14.04
C ARG A 104 -3.45 -21.49 13.71
N ILE A 105 -4.16 -22.12 14.66
CA ILE A 105 -5.55 -22.55 14.47
C ILE A 105 -6.52 -21.37 14.61
N LEU A 106 -6.27 -20.45 15.53
CA LEU A 106 -7.19 -19.38 15.90
C LEU A 106 -6.63 -17.98 15.64
N VAL A 107 -5.50 -17.62 16.30
CA VAL A 107 -5.01 -16.23 16.32
C VAL A 107 -4.71 -15.75 14.91
N MET A 108 -3.92 -16.48 14.16
CA MET A 108 -3.47 -16.10 12.84
C MET A 108 -4.61 -15.94 11.81
N PRO A 109 -5.57 -16.87 11.69
CA PRO A 109 -6.73 -16.70 10.80
C PRO A 109 -7.60 -15.50 11.19
N VAL A 110 -7.80 -15.26 12.48
CA VAL A 110 -8.59 -14.11 12.96
C VAL A 110 -7.88 -12.81 12.62
N VAL A 111 -6.58 -12.69 12.89
CA VAL A 111 -5.79 -11.50 12.56
C VAL A 111 -5.83 -11.22 11.05
N ARG A 112 -5.56 -12.23 10.21
CA ARG A 112 -5.60 -12.08 8.75
C ARG A 112 -6.96 -11.61 8.24
N SER A 113 -8.04 -12.21 8.74
CA SER A 113 -9.38 -11.84 8.34
C SER A 113 -9.77 -10.43 8.78
N THR A 114 -9.36 -10.04 9.99
CA THR A 114 -9.62 -8.71 10.55
C THR A 114 -8.81 -7.64 9.81
N LEU A 115 -7.53 -7.91 9.56
CA LEU A 115 -6.67 -7.00 8.80
C LEU A 115 -7.25 -6.72 7.41
N ARG A 116 -7.63 -7.78 6.69
CA ARG A 116 -8.25 -7.64 5.36
C ARG A 116 -9.54 -6.81 5.42
N LYS A 117 -10.39 -7.06 6.41
CA LYS A 117 -11.65 -6.33 6.59
C LYS A 117 -11.41 -4.84 6.86
N VAL A 118 -10.47 -4.52 7.76
CA VAL A 118 -10.19 -3.14 8.15
C VAL A 118 -9.50 -2.41 7.00
N LEU A 119 -8.42 -2.97 6.42
CA LEU A 119 -7.68 -2.30 5.35
C LEU A 119 -8.52 -2.12 4.07
N ALA A 120 -9.49 -3.00 3.80
CA ALA A 120 -10.42 -2.84 2.69
C ALA A 120 -11.33 -1.59 2.81
N ALA A 121 -11.43 -0.99 3.99
CA ALA A 121 -12.16 0.27 4.18
C ALA A 121 -11.29 1.51 3.92
N TYR A 122 -9.97 1.37 3.82
CA TYR A 122 -9.03 2.46 3.61
C TYR A 122 -8.56 2.51 2.16
N ARG A 123 -8.49 3.72 1.59
CA ARG A 123 -7.76 3.95 0.33
C ARG A 123 -6.26 3.88 0.59
N ALA A 124 -5.50 3.38 -0.37
CA ALA A 124 -4.05 3.27 -0.22
C ALA A 124 -3.37 4.62 0.12
N ALA A 125 -3.83 5.70 -0.51
CA ALA A 125 -3.33 7.06 -0.25
C ALA A 125 -3.65 7.60 1.16
N ALA A 126 -4.64 7.02 1.86
CA ALA A 126 -5.02 7.41 3.22
C ALA A 126 -4.25 6.63 4.30
N LEU A 127 -3.42 5.67 3.91
CA LEU A 127 -2.56 4.89 4.80
C LEU A 127 -1.18 5.55 4.94
N ASP A 128 -1.18 6.86 5.21
CA ASP A 128 -0.05 7.61 5.72
C ASP A 128 0.20 7.28 7.21
N THR A 129 1.20 7.88 7.83
CA THR A 129 1.55 7.58 9.24
C THR A 129 0.35 7.67 10.19
N PRO A 130 -0.49 8.73 10.20
CA PRO A 130 -1.68 8.77 11.05
C PRO A 130 -2.76 7.78 10.62
N GLY A 131 -2.88 7.47 9.33
CA GLY A 131 -3.81 6.48 8.80
C GLY A 131 -3.44 5.06 9.22
N ILE A 132 -2.17 4.70 9.15
CA ILE A 132 -1.65 3.40 9.63
C ILE A 132 -1.94 3.24 11.11
N THR A 133 -1.61 4.23 11.94
CA THR A 133 -1.87 4.16 13.40
C THR A 133 -3.36 4.00 13.73
N ARG A 134 -4.24 4.59 12.91
CA ARG A 134 -5.69 4.40 13.06
C ARG A 134 -6.10 2.98 12.68
N ALA A 135 -5.61 2.47 11.56
CA ALA A 135 -5.87 1.10 11.12
C ALA A 135 -5.36 0.07 12.13
N GLU A 136 -4.15 0.24 12.67
CA GLU A 136 -3.59 -0.61 13.73
C GLU A 136 -4.51 -0.69 14.96
N ARG A 137 -5.02 0.45 15.42
CA ARG A 137 -5.96 0.50 16.55
C ARG A 137 -7.27 -0.22 16.24
N GLU A 138 -7.82 -0.04 15.05
CA GLU A 138 -9.05 -0.71 14.62
C GLU A 138 -8.85 -2.23 14.49
N VAL A 139 -7.73 -2.66 13.88
CA VAL A 139 -7.38 -4.10 13.80
C VAL A 139 -7.21 -4.68 15.18
N THR A 140 -6.48 -3.99 16.08
CA THR A 140 -6.28 -4.43 17.46
C THR A 140 -7.62 -4.61 18.17
N ALA A 141 -8.47 -3.59 18.15
CA ALA A 141 -9.77 -3.62 18.85
C ALA A 141 -10.70 -4.73 18.30
N GLU A 142 -10.79 -4.87 17.00
CA GLU A 142 -11.63 -5.88 16.36
C GLU A 142 -11.09 -7.29 16.60
N THR A 143 -9.76 -7.48 16.53
CA THR A 143 -9.10 -8.77 16.80
C THR A 143 -9.30 -9.17 18.25
N ALA A 144 -9.05 -8.26 19.20
CA ALA A 144 -9.25 -8.51 20.62
C ALA A 144 -10.71 -8.91 20.93
N ARG A 145 -11.68 -8.22 20.30
CA ARG A 145 -13.11 -8.56 20.45
C ARG A 145 -13.43 -9.97 19.97
N ARG A 146 -12.81 -10.41 18.87
CA ARG A 146 -13.03 -11.73 18.25
C ARG A 146 -12.32 -12.86 18.99
N LEU A 147 -11.15 -12.60 19.56
CA LEU A 147 -10.35 -13.61 20.27
C LEU A 147 -10.77 -13.79 21.74
N ARG A 148 -11.35 -12.75 22.38
CA ARG A 148 -11.77 -12.79 23.76
C ARG A 148 -12.69 -13.97 24.14
N PRO A 149 -13.70 -14.34 23.32
CA PRO A 149 -14.54 -15.51 23.63
C PRO A 149 -13.79 -16.84 23.62
N HIS A 150 -12.61 -16.87 23.01
CA HIS A 150 -11.74 -18.05 22.91
C HIS A 150 -10.56 -18.03 23.88
N HIS A 151 -10.66 -17.25 24.96
CA HIS A 151 -9.68 -17.22 26.05
C HIS A 151 -8.28 -16.74 25.63
N VAL A 152 -8.18 -15.94 24.57
CA VAL A 152 -6.95 -15.30 24.11
C VAL A 152 -7.10 -13.79 24.20
N VAL A 153 -6.14 -13.15 24.86
CA VAL A 153 -5.99 -11.70 24.93
C VAL A 153 -5.08 -11.26 23.77
N PHE A 154 -5.52 -10.27 23.03
CA PHE A 154 -4.75 -9.66 21.95
C PHE A 154 -4.45 -8.22 22.33
N ASP A 155 -3.17 -7.90 22.50
CA ASP A 155 -2.74 -6.61 23.03
C ASP A 155 -2.59 -5.57 21.93
N SER A 156 -1.84 -5.92 20.87
CA SER A 156 -1.55 -4.98 19.78
C SER A 156 -1.11 -5.67 18.50
N ILE A 157 -1.23 -4.94 17.40
CA ILE A 157 -0.53 -5.21 16.15
C ILE A 157 0.15 -3.93 15.68
N SER A 158 1.38 -4.06 15.18
CA SER A 158 2.13 -2.98 14.54
C SER A 158 2.52 -3.39 13.12
N LEU A 159 2.11 -2.58 12.15
CA LEU A 159 2.37 -2.76 10.73
C LEU A 159 3.67 -2.03 10.36
N ARG A 160 4.82 -2.68 10.51
CA ARG A 160 6.14 -2.02 10.40
C ARG A 160 6.45 -1.51 9.00
N THR A 161 6.16 -2.30 7.98
CA THR A 161 6.41 -1.92 6.58
C THR A 161 5.16 -2.16 5.78
N LEU A 162 4.37 -1.10 5.59
CA LEU A 162 3.20 -1.16 4.71
C LEU A 162 3.60 -0.65 3.33
N GLY A 163 3.82 -1.59 2.41
CA GLY A 163 4.14 -1.30 1.01
C GLY A 163 2.91 -1.44 0.11
N ILE A 164 2.82 -0.59 -0.91
CA ILE A 164 1.88 -0.77 -2.01
C ILE A 164 2.63 -1.53 -3.10
N THR A 165 2.33 -2.81 -3.27
CA THR A 165 3.13 -3.68 -4.15
C THR A 165 2.71 -3.56 -5.61
N ARG A 166 1.40 -3.55 -5.87
CA ARG A 166 0.84 -3.50 -7.23
C ARG A 166 -0.67 -3.26 -7.19
N PRO A 167 -1.26 -2.71 -8.25
CA PRO A 167 -2.71 -2.75 -8.41
C PRO A 167 -3.20 -4.19 -8.59
N SER A 168 -4.36 -4.52 -8.04
CA SER A 168 -5.00 -5.80 -8.33
C SER A 168 -5.40 -5.87 -9.82
N ALA A 169 -5.53 -7.09 -10.35
CA ALA A 169 -5.91 -7.27 -11.76
C ALA A 169 -7.24 -6.58 -12.12
N GLY A 170 -8.21 -6.58 -11.20
CA GLY A 170 -9.48 -5.87 -11.38
C GLY A 170 -9.31 -4.35 -11.38
N TYR A 171 -8.47 -3.82 -10.52
CA TYR A 171 -8.17 -2.39 -10.47
C TYR A 171 -7.40 -1.94 -11.72
N GLN A 172 -6.46 -2.75 -12.22
CA GLN A 172 -5.75 -2.45 -13.45
C GLN A 172 -6.70 -2.32 -14.63
N ALA A 173 -7.70 -3.20 -14.75
CA ALA A 173 -8.71 -3.11 -15.80
C ALA A 173 -9.56 -1.82 -15.70
N VAL A 174 -9.86 -1.35 -14.49
CA VAL A 174 -10.58 -0.07 -14.28
C VAL A 174 -9.71 1.12 -14.67
N ILE A 175 -8.42 1.11 -14.30
CA ILE A 175 -7.47 2.15 -14.71
C ILE A 175 -7.36 2.19 -16.23
N ASP A 176 -7.15 1.04 -16.88
CA ASP A 176 -7.00 0.96 -18.34
C ASP A 176 -8.26 1.47 -19.08
N THR A 177 -9.44 1.21 -18.52
CA THR A 177 -10.70 1.74 -19.05
C THR A 177 -10.77 3.25 -18.87
N GLY A 178 -10.44 3.76 -17.67
CA GLY A 178 -10.43 5.19 -17.40
C GLY A 178 -9.42 5.97 -18.27
N VAL A 179 -8.24 5.42 -18.51
CA VAL A 179 -7.24 6.00 -19.41
C VAL A 179 -7.78 6.08 -20.83
N LYS A 180 -8.39 5.01 -21.34
CA LYS A 180 -9.01 5.01 -22.68
C LYS A 180 -10.15 6.02 -22.83
N GLU A 181 -10.96 6.19 -21.79
CA GLU A 181 -12.02 7.22 -21.77
C GLU A 181 -11.44 8.63 -21.80
N GLN A 182 -10.38 8.89 -21.04
CA GLN A 182 -9.66 10.17 -21.03
C GLN A 182 -9.01 10.46 -22.40
N GLU A 183 -8.37 9.47 -22.99
CA GLU A 183 -7.79 9.57 -24.34
C GLU A 183 -8.87 9.85 -25.41
N ALA A 184 -10.00 9.15 -25.33
CA ALA A 184 -11.13 9.37 -26.23
C ALA A 184 -11.73 10.78 -26.08
N LEU A 185 -11.81 11.30 -24.85
CA LEU A 185 -12.26 12.66 -24.58
C LEU A 185 -11.27 13.69 -25.13
N ALA A 186 -9.98 13.50 -24.88
CA ALA A 186 -8.92 14.36 -25.41
C ALA A 186 -8.94 14.38 -26.95
N ALA A 187 -9.09 13.21 -27.58
CA ALA A 187 -9.19 13.11 -29.03
C ALA A 187 -10.41 13.85 -29.62
N ARG A 188 -11.49 14.00 -28.87
CA ARG A 188 -12.66 14.80 -29.29
C ARG A 188 -12.44 16.31 -29.15
N LEU A 189 -11.64 16.72 -28.13
CA LEU A 189 -11.38 18.15 -27.86
C LEU A 189 -10.29 18.74 -28.78
N LEU A 190 -9.33 17.94 -29.23
CA LEU A 190 -8.25 18.37 -30.12
C LEU A 190 -8.73 19.09 -31.38
N PRO A 191 -9.72 18.56 -32.17
CA PRO A 191 -10.18 19.23 -33.39
C PRO A 191 -10.90 20.54 -33.07
N GLU A 192 -11.58 20.65 -31.93
CA GLU A 192 -12.24 21.89 -31.52
C GLU A 192 -11.22 22.99 -31.19
N GLN A 193 -10.18 22.65 -30.43
CA GLN A 193 -9.07 23.55 -30.11
C GLN A 193 -8.33 23.98 -31.40
N ALA A 194 -8.11 23.05 -32.35
CA ALA A 194 -7.49 23.38 -33.61
C ALA A 194 -8.35 24.34 -34.45
N ARG A 195 -9.67 24.22 -34.44
CA ARG A 195 -10.59 25.16 -35.09
C ARG A 195 -10.54 26.53 -34.47
N GLN A 196 -10.62 26.61 -33.12
CA GLN A 196 -10.54 27.90 -32.41
C GLN A 196 -9.23 28.62 -32.75
N HIS A 197 -8.10 27.91 -32.68
CA HIS A 197 -6.81 28.49 -33.05
C HIS A 197 -6.72 28.94 -34.51
N ALA A 198 -7.32 28.18 -35.46
CA ALA A 198 -7.40 28.60 -36.85
C ALA A 198 -8.27 29.85 -37.05
N ASP A 199 -9.35 29.99 -36.30
CA ASP A 199 -10.23 31.16 -36.35
C ASP A 199 -9.55 32.40 -35.73
N GLU A 200 -8.77 32.22 -34.67
CA GLU A 200 -7.91 33.27 -34.07
C GLU A 200 -6.88 33.79 -35.09
N LEU A 201 -6.16 32.88 -35.73
CA LEU A 201 -5.19 33.25 -36.77
C LEU A 201 -5.83 33.96 -37.96
N ARG A 202 -7.04 33.56 -38.37
CA ARG A 202 -7.80 34.26 -39.45
C ARG A 202 -8.21 35.65 -39.02
N ALA A 203 -8.68 35.82 -37.77
CA ALA A 203 -9.07 37.12 -37.24
C ALA A 203 -7.85 38.08 -37.19
N GLU A 204 -6.71 37.57 -36.74
CA GLU A 204 -5.45 38.31 -36.71
C GLU A 204 -4.99 38.72 -38.10
N ALA A 205 -5.01 37.79 -39.07
CA ALA A 205 -4.64 38.06 -40.48
C ALA A 205 -5.55 39.11 -41.10
N LEU A 206 -6.87 39.07 -40.85
CA LEU A 206 -7.83 40.08 -41.31
C LEU A 206 -7.54 41.44 -40.67
N GLY A 207 -7.27 41.50 -39.37
CA GLY A 207 -6.91 42.75 -38.69
C GLY A 207 -5.63 43.39 -39.23
N ILE A 208 -4.62 42.58 -39.54
CA ILE A 208 -3.39 43.03 -40.22
C ILE A 208 -3.69 43.54 -41.61
N ALA A 209 -4.52 42.84 -42.43
CA ALA A 209 -4.88 43.25 -43.75
C ALA A 209 -5.67 44.57 -43.78
N GLU A 210 -6.63 44.73 -42.88
CA GLU A 210 -7.38 46.01 -42.67
C GLU A 210 -6.45 47.14 -42.26
N SER A 211 -5.54 46.88 -41.34
CA SER A 211 -4.54 47.89 -40.92
C SER A 211 -3.67 48.32 -42.10
N HIS A 212 -3.19 47.38 -42.88
CA HIS A 212 -2.42 47.66 -44.11
C HIS A 212 -3.23 48.44 -45.12
N ALA A 213 -4.50 48.09 -45.33
CA ALA A 213 -5.37 48.80 -46.26
C ALA A 213 -5.60 50.25 -45.85
N LEU A 214 -5.69 50.56 -44.55
CA LEU A 214 -5.81 51.90 -44.02
C LEU A 214 -4.53 52.73 -44.17
N ILE A 215 -3.38 52.11 -44.02
CA ILE A 215 -2.07 52.76 -44.08
C ILE A 215 -1.58 52.91 -45.57
N ALA A 216 -1.92 51.97 -46.47
CA ALA A 216 -1.46 51.97 -47.85
C ALA A 216 -1.65 53.28 -48.60
N PRO A 217 -2.81 54.01 -48.52
CA PRO A 217 -2.98 55.27 -49.20
C PRO A 217 -2.16 56.45 -48.60
N THR A 218 -1.63 56.26 -47.35
CA THR A 218 -0.82 57.29 -46.69
C THR A 218 0.68 57.10 -46.96
N ILE A 219 1.08 56.00 -47.59
CA ILE A 219 2.47 55.72 -47.92
C ILE A 219 2.80 56.37 -49.28
N SER A 220 3.43 57.55 -49.20
CA SER A 220 3.97 58.16 -50.40
C SER A 220 5.32 57.56 -50.83
N PRO A 221 5.69 57.65 -52.12
CA PRO A 221 7.02 57.24 -52.60
C PRO A 221 8.18 57.90 -51.87
N GLU A 222 7.99 59.17 -51.43
CA GLU A 222 8.97 59.93 -50.65
C GLU A 222 9.15 59.34 -49.26
N LEU A 223 8.05 58.91 -48.60
CA LEU A 223 8.08 58.28 -47.26
C LEU A 223 8.84 56.93 -47.32
N LEU A 224 8.61 56.14 -48.37
CA LEU A 224 9.31 54.87 -48.57
C LEU A 224 10.81 55.09 -48.78
N THR A 225 11.16 56.13 -49.60
CA THR A 225 12.56 56.48 -49.87
C THR A 225 13.25 56.95 -48.57
N ASP A 226 12.59 57.77 -47.75
CA ASP A 226 13.12 58.24 -46.50
C ASP A 226 13.28 57.11 -45.47
N ALA A 227 12.31 56.18 -45.39
CA ALA A 227 12.39 54.96 -44.57
C ALA A 227 13.53 54.06 -45.00
N ALA A 228 13.70 53.82 -46.30
CA ALA A 228 14.82 53.04 -46.87
C ALA A 228 16.16 53.66 -46.51
N ASN A 229 16.30 54.99 -46.70
CA ASN A 229 17.51 55.76 -46.37
C ASN A 229 17.85 55.65 -44.86
N ARG A 230 16.86 55.73 -44.00
CA ARG A 230 17.05 55.55 -42.55
C ARG A 230 17.46 54.10 -42.22
N ALA A 231 16.90 53.10 -42.83
CA ALA A 231 17.29 51.70 -42.67
C ALA A 231 18.75 51.48 -43.13
N TRP A 232 19.11 52.02 -44.29
CA TRP A 232 20.49 52.00 -44.79
C TRP A 232 21.49 52.70 -43.87
N THR A 233 21.14 53.86 -43.35
CA THR A 233 21.97 54.60 -42.39
C THR A 233 22.18 53.81 -41.11
N ARG A 234 21.13 53.13 -40.61
CA ARG A 234 21.29 52.22 -39.43
C ARG A 234 22.14 51.02 -39.71
N LEU A 235 22.04 50.41 -40.89
CA LEU A 235 22.90 49.32 -41.29
C LEU A 235 24.35 49.75 -41.42
N LEU A 236 24.62 50.88 -42.01
CA LEU A 236 25.98 51.41 -42.21
C LEU A 236 26.63 51.90 -40.89
N THR A 237 25.83 52.34 -39.92
CA THR A 237 26.33 52.76 -38.61
C THR A 237 26.45 51.60 -37.62
N ALA A 238 25.87 50.42 -37.90
CA ALA A 238 26.08 49.22 -37.08
C ALA A 238 27.47 48.67 -37.35
N SER A 239 28.37 48.82 -36.37
CA SER A 239 29.85 48.66 -36.46
C SER A 239 30.34 47.19 -36.68
N SER A 240 29.50 46.26 -37.10
CA SER A 240 29.87 44.84 -37.22
C SER A 240 29.41 44.15 -38.51
N THR A 241 28.83 44.87 -39.47
CA THR A 241 28.25 44.21 -40.67
C THR A 241 28.93 44.74 -41.93
N SER A 242 29.64 43.91 -42.65
CA SER A 242 30.06 44.19 -44.06
C SER A 242 28.88 43.86 -44.98
N VAL A 243 28.34 44.87 -45.66
CA VAL A 243 27.24 44.67 -46.59
C VAL A 243 27.81 44.64 -47.99
N GLU A 244 27.80 43.48 -48.65
CA GLU A 244 28.13 43.34 -50.08
C GLU A 244 26.87 43.60 -50.93
N VAL A 245 26.81 44.75 -51.61
CA VAL A 245 25.70 45.09 -52.49
C VAL A 245 25.95 44.49 -53.87
N ARG A 246 25.25 43.43 -54.23
CA ARG A 246 25.28 42.87 -55.58
C ARG A 246 24.07 43.44 -56.37
N PRO A 247 24.30 44.11 -57.48
CA PRO A 247 23.20 44.57 -58.33
C PRO A 247 22.47 43.36 -58.92
N ARG A 248 21.18 43.24 -58.65
CA ARG A 248 20.32 42.15 -59.13
C ARG A 248 19.35 42.70 -60.18
N THR A 249 19.41 42.13 -61.34
CA THR A 249 18.56 42.51 -62.50
C THR A 249 17.22 41.73 -62.56
N GLN A 250 16.83 41.03 -61.50
CA GLN A 250 15.55 40.27 -61.44
C GLN A 250 14.77 40.57 -60.18
N PRO A 251 13.41 40.52 -60.21
CA PRO A 251 12.56 40.74 -59.02
C PRO A 251 12.74 39.67 -57.99
N TYR A 252 12.63 40.09 -56.71
CA TYR A 252 12.80 39.22 -55.54
C TYR A 252 11.73 38.13 -55.48
N VAL A 253 12.16 36.86 -55.45
CA VAL A 253 11.36 35.75 -54.98
C VAL A 253 11.85 35.44 -53.56
N LEU A 254 10.98 35.63 -52.58
CA LEU A 254 11.22 35.17 -51.22
C LEU A 254 11.00 33.66 -51.19
N GLU A 255 12.08 32.88 -51.25
CA GLU A 255 12.03 31.47 -50.83
C GLU A 255 12.07 31.44 -49.30
N VAL A 256 11.00 31.00 -48.71
CA VAL A 256 10.92 30.63 -47.30
C VAL A 256 11.32 29.16 -47.24
N GLU A 257 12.54 28.88 -46.79
CA GLU A 257 12.90 27.52 -46.42
C GLU A 257 12.15 27.10 -45.15
N PRO A 258 11.71 25.80 -45.06
CA PRO A 258 10.88 25.26 -44.00
C PRO A 258 11.58 25.11 -42.64
#